data_9869306215a7516ad92299083680be09
#
_entry.id   9869306215a7516ad92299083680be09
#
_cell.length_a   1.000
_cell.length_b   1.000
_cell.length_c   1.000
_cell.angle_alpha   90.00
_cell.angle_beta   90.00
_cell.angle_gamma   90.00
#
_symmetry.space_group_name_H-M   'P 1'
#
loop_
_entity.id
_entity.type
_entity.pdbx_description
1 polymer ?
#
loop_
_entity_poly.entity_id
_entity_poly.type
_entity_poly.pdbx_seq_one_letter_code
_entity_poly.pdbx_strand_id
1 'polypeptide(L)'
;MRQATRAIQRELTGVGPLAEFVETPGVTDVLVTSDGSVWVDQASGLSRTEMRLEASEVARIAVRVLGRAGRALDTAHPYGDAVVDGYRVHAVLPPIVNSPVLSIRVPNPAQARLDDILTGPQAGWIPILKHVVDRRETFMISGGTGAGKTTLLAGMLAECRGEDRLIMIEDSRELRPAHPHTVSMQARQPNAEGAGEVSLQELVRQALRMRPDRLIVGECRGAEIQDLMMALNTGHRGAGATVHANSISDVPARLMALGSLAGWQPHTTALQAASAIGIVIHVERTERGRGPVALGSLRLTDTGSLDVDLRYVAGASGAPQRVEPSDERQSVEPCERQSVQPSGRREMS
;
A
#
# COMPACT_ATOMS: atom_id res chain seq x y z
N MET A 1 -19.44 36.65 -12.54
CA MET A 1 -18.01 36.84 -12.86
C MET A 1 -17.09 35.76 -12.24
N ARG A 2 -17.04 35.53 -10.92
CA ARG A 2 -16.12 34.55 -10.31
C ARG A 2 -16.32 33.08 -10.79
N GLN A 3 -17.54 32.64 -11.09
CA GLN A 3 -17.83 31.33 -11.63
C GLN A 3 -17.35 31.13 -13.07
N ALA A 4 -17.58 32.13 -13.93
CA ALA A 4 -17.11 32.14 -15.32
C ALA A 4 -15.57 32.13 -15.39
N THR A 5 -14.91 32.93 -14.53
CA THR A 5 -13.45 32.95 -14.44
C THR A 5 -12.87 31.60 -13.98
N ARG A 6 -13.52 30.95 -13.01
CA ARG A 6 -13.13 29.58 -12.56
C ARG A 6 -13.34 28.55 -13.68
N ALA A 7 -14.46 28.63 -14.42
CA ALA A 7 -14.72 27.71 -15.54
C ALA A 7 -13.65 27.86 -16.63
N ILE A 8 -13.32 29.11 -17.03
CA ILE A 8 -12.25 29.37 -17.99
C ILE A 8 -10.89 28.91 -17.46
N GLN A 9 -10.60 29.08 -16.17
CA GLN A 9 -9.34 28.67 -15.57
C GLN A 9 -9.24 27.14 -15.51
N ARG A 10 -10.33 26.43 -15.21
CA ARG A 10 -10.43 24.95 -15.29
C ARG A 10 -10.20 24.44 -16.71
N GLU A 11 -10.74 25.14 -17.69
CA GLU A 11 -10.60 24.79 -19.11
C GLU A 11 -9.17 25.02 -19.63
N LEU A 12 -8.52 26.08 -19.18
CA LEU A 12 -7.16 26.44 -19.62
C LEU A 12 -6.04 25.72 -18.86
N THR A 13 -6.24 25.38 -17.61
CA THR A 13 -5.15 24.85 -16.73
C THR A 13 -5.43 23.49 -16.13
N GLY A 14 -6.66 23.01 -16.08
CA GLY A 14 -7.09 21.78 -15.46
C GLY A 14 -7.48 20.67 -16.42
N VAL A 15 -8.25 19.71 -15.89
CA VAL A 15 -8.80 18.55 -16.62
C VAL A 15 -10.00 18.90 -17.50
N GLY A 16 -10.27 20.19 -17.71
CA GLY A 16 -11.35 20.68 -18.59
C GLY A 16 -12.74 20.24 -18.11
N PRO A 17 -13.62 19.78 -19.02
CA PRO A 17 -14.97 19.33 -18.65
C PRO A 17 -15.02 18.19 -17.65
N LEU A 18 -13.95 17.41 -17.50
CA LEU A 18 -13.86 16.33 -16.51
C LEU A 18 -13.78 16.86 -15.06
N ALA A 19 -13.59 18.19 -14.87
CA ALA A 19 -13.51 18.81 -13.56
C ALA A 19 -14.78 18.59 -12.72
N GLU A 20 -15.95 18.51 -13.34
CA GLU A 20 -17.21 18.26 -12.63
C GLU A 20 -17.22 16.90 -11.93
N PHE A 21 -16.57 15.88 -12.52
CA PHE A 21 -16.50 14.54 -11.94
C PHE A 21 -15.39 14.43 -10.89
N VAL A 22 -14.18 14.97 -11.17
CA VAL A 22 -13.05 14.86 -10.21
C VAL A 22 -13.28 15.68 -8.94
N GLU A 23 -14.16 16.69 -8.99
CA GLU A 23 -14.54 17.51 -7.83
C GLU A 23 -15.79 16.95 -7.11
N THR A 24 -16.44 15.91 -7.66
CA THR A 24 -17.63 15.30 -7.05
C THR A 24 -17.21 14.43 -5.85
N PRO A 25 -17.76 14.66 -4.65
CA PRO A 25 -17.44 13.88 -3.48
C PRO A 25 -17.71 12.38 -3.68
N GLY A 26 -16.75 11.54 -3.29
CA GLY A 26 -16.87 10.08 -3.35
C GLY A 26 -16.42 9.48 -4.69
N VAL A 27 -16.12 10.28 -5.72
CA VAL A 27 -15.47 9.78 -6.95
C VAL A 27 -14.03 9.43 -6.63
N THR A 28 -13.61 8.24 -7.03
CA THR A 28 -12.24 7.73 -6.86
C THR A 28 -11.47 7.67 -8.17
N ASP A 29 -12.17 7.44 -9.29
CA ASP A 29 -11.55 7.38 -10.60
C ASP A 29 -12.49 7.97 -11.66
N VAL A 30 -11.94 8.68 -12.65
CA VAL A 30 -12.62 9.17 -13.85
C VAL A 30 -11.88 8.61 -15.06
N LEU A 31 -12.59 7.85 -15.91
CA LEU A 31 -12.02 7.13 -17.03
C LEU A 31 -12.64 7.60 -18.33
N VAL A 32 -11.82 7.92 -19.34
CA VAL A 32 -12.25 8.23 -20.69
C VAL A 32 -11.79 7.11 -21.62
N THR A 33 -12.75 6.41 -22.20
CA THR A 33 -12.53 5.27 -23.10
C THR A 33 -12.28 5.70 -24.55
N SER A 34 -11.82 4.78 -25.40
CA SER A 34 -11.46 5.07 -26.80
C SER A 34 -12.65 5.57 -27.65
N ASP A 35 -13.88 5.29 -27.24
CA ASP A 35 -15.09 5.83 -27.89
C ASP A 35 -15.48 7.21 -27.36
N GLY A 36 -14.68 7.79 -26.46
CA GLY A 36 -14.92 9.09 -25.82
C GLY A 36 -15.90 9.07 -24.65
N SER A 37 -16.44 7.88 -24.29
CA SER A 37 -17.35 7.76 -23.15
C SER A 37 -16.62 8.02 -21.84
N VAL A 38 -17.25 8.77 -20.93
CA VAL A 38 -16.73 9.07 -19.60
C VAL A 38 -17.39 8.16 -18.56
N TRP A 39 -16.57 7.51 -17.75
CA TRP A 39 -16.98 6.63 -16.67
C TRP A 39 -16.44 7.16 -15.35
N VAL A 40 -17.19 6.97 -14.27
CA VAL A 40 -16.78 7.34 -12.91
C VAL A 40 -16.89 6.14 -11.99
N ASP A 41 -15.88 5.94 -11.14
CA ASP A 41 -15.93 4.96 -10.04
C ASP A 41 -16.20 5.67 -8.71
N GLN A 42 -17.15 5.08 -7.96
CA GLN A 42 -17.59 5.57 -6.66
C GLN A 42 -17.78 4.39 -5.70
N ALA A 43 -18.25 4.63 -4.49
CA ALA A 43 -18.58 3.57 -3.54
C ALA A 43 -19.61 2.56 -4.09
N SER A 44 -20.54 3.03 -4.95
CA SER A 44 -21.54 2.20 -5.63
C SER A 44 -20.96 1.38 -6.79
N GLY A 45 -19.71 1.60 -7.19
CA GLY A 45 -19.03 0.97 -8.32
C GLY A 45 -18.91 1.87 -9.54
N LEU A 46 -18.41 1.28 -10.63
CA LEU A 46 -18.16 1.95 -11.90
C LEU A 46 -19.48 2.19 -12.64
N SER A 47 -19.73 3.44 -13.05
CA SER A 47 -20.91 3.84 -13.81
C SER A 47 -20.55 4.73 -15.00
N ARG A 48 -21.29 4.60 -16.09
CA ARG A 48 -21.15 5.46 -17.28
C ARG A 48 -21.92 6.76 -17.06
N THR A 49 -21.31 7.87 -17.41
CA THR A 49 -21.96 9.19 -17.40
C THR A 49 -22.63 9.47 -18.77
N GLU A 50 -23.38 10.55 -18.87
CA GLU A 50 -23.93 11.05 -20.15
C GLU A 50 -22.89 11.79 -20.99
N MET A 51 -21.76 12.18 -20.38
CA MET A 51 -20.70 12.91 -21.08
C MET A 51 -19.98 12.03 -22.08
N ARG A 52 -19.73 12.61 -23.25
CA ARG A 52 -18.88 12.04 -24.28
C ARG A 52 -17.96 13.12 -24.83
N LEU A 53 -16.68 12.81 -24.95
CA LEU A 53 -15.64 13.73 -25.44
C LEU A 53 -15.17 13.30 -26.83
N GLU A 54 -14.91 14.27 -27.68
CA GLU A 54 -14.26 14.04 -28.97
C GLU A 54 -12.79 13.64 -28.78
N ALA A 55 -12.25 12.78 -29.62
CA ALA A 55 -10.88 12.29 -29.54
C ALA A 55 -9.84 13.43 -29.48
N SER A 56 -10.05 14.49 -30.26
CA SER A 56 -9.20 15.70 -30.26
C SER A 56 -9.22 16.43 -28.92
N GLU A 57 -10.34 16.42 -28.23
CA GLU A 57 -10.48 17.05 -26.92
C GLU A 57 -9.79 16.23 -25.84
N VAL A 58 -9.95 14.90 -25.85
CA VAL A 58 -9.24 13.99 -24.94
C VAL A 58 -7.72 14.14 -25.11
N ALA A 59 -7.22 14.15 -26.36
CA ALA A 59 -5.81 14.37 -26.64
C ALA A 59 -5.33 15.73 -26.10
N ARG A 60 -6.07 16.81 -26.31
CA ARG A 60 -5.75 18.16 -25.85
C ARG A 60 -5.69 18.23 -24.31
N ILE A 61 -6.64 17.60 -23.61
CA ILE A 61 -6.63 17.50 -22.14
C ILE A 61 -5.38 16.74 -21.68
N ALA A 62 -5.12 15.59 -22.26
CA ALA A 62 -3.99 14.72 -21.93
C ALA A 62 -2.64 15.45 -22.08
N VAL A 63 -2.39 16.04 -23.27
CA VAL A 63 -1.15 16.78 -23.54
C VAL A 63 -0.98 17.97 -22.59
N ARG A 64 -2.06 18.72 -22.33
CA ARG A 64 -2.02 19.85 -21.41
C ARG A 64 -1.71 19.43 -19.97
N VAL A 65 -2.37 18.40 -19.46
CA VAL A 65 -2.20 17.93 -18.07
C VAL A 65 -0.80 17.38 -17.87
N LEU A 66 -0.32 16.53 -18.78
CA LEU A 66 1.04 15.98 -18.68
C LEU A 66 2.10 17.06 -18.88
N GLY A 67 1.89 18.00 -19.79
CA GLY A 67 2.79 19.13 -20.02
C GLY A 67 2.98 20.01 -18.78
N ARG A 68 1.95 20.24 -17.97
CA ARG A 68 2.06 20.94 -16.67
C ARG A 68 2.98 20.22 -15.68
N ALA A 69 3.06 18.90 -15.77
CA ALA A 69 3.99 18.10 -14.96
C ALA A 69 5.40 17.96 -15.61
N GLY A 70 5.67 18.70 -16.70
CA GLY A 70 6.94 18.61 -17.43
C GLY A 70 7.11 17.31 -18.21
N ARG A 71 6.00 16.64 -18.58
CA ARG A 71 6.00 15.41 -19.36
C ARG A 71 5.61 15.68 -20.80
N ALA A 72 6.43 15.22 -21.75
CA ALA A 72 6.05 15.17 -23.16
C ALA A 72 4.99 14.08 -23.37
N LEU A 73 3.95 14.39 -24.15
CA LEU A 73 2.97 13.43 -24.63
C LEU A 73 2.73 13.71 -26.11
N ASP A 74 3.31 12.88 -26.96
CA ASP A 74 3.29 13.02 -28.43
C ASP A 74 3.44 11.62 -29.07
N THR A 75 3.67 11.58 -30.38
CA THR A 75 3.85 10.31 -31.12
C THR A 75 5.13 9.55 -30.75
N ALA A 76 6.15 10.24 -30.24
CA ALA A 76 7.39 9.61 -29.77
C ALA A 76 7.25 9.12 -28.32
N HIS A 77 6.40 9.78 -27.54
CA HIS A 77 6.07 9.48 -26.16
C HIS A 77 4.55 9.35 -26.02
N PRO A 78 3.95 8.25 -26.55
CA PRO A 78 2.49 8.16 -26.72
C PRO A 78 1.74 7.83 -25.42
N TYR A 79 2.41 7.70 -24.30
CA TYR A 79 1.79 7.48 -22.97
C TYR A 79 2.60 8.18 -21.87
N GLY A 80 1.92 8.45 -20.76
CA GLY A 80 2.58 9.03 -19.61
C GLY A 80 1.71 9.09 -18.37
N ASP A 81 2.39 9.17 -17.22
CA ASP A 81 1.82 9.39 -15.90
C ASP A 81 2.24 10.76 -15.37
N ALA A 82 1.31 11.46 -14.72
CA ALA A 82 1.57 12.71 -14.04
C ALA A 82 0.73 12.85 -12.77
N VAL A 83 1.24 13.63 -11.81
CA VAL A 83 0.44 14.12 -10.69
C VAL A 83 0.28 15.62 -10.87
N VAL A 84 -0.95 16.07 -11.08
CA VAL A 84 -1.30 17.46 -11.31
C VAL A 84 -2.49 17.84 -10.42
N ASP A 85 -2.34 18.91 -9.66
CA ASP A 85 -3.35 19.42 -8.71
C ASP A 85 -3.82 18.34 -7.69
N GLY A 86 -2.95 17.37 -7.40
CA GLY A 86 -3.25 16.23 -6.53
C GLY A 86 -3.87 15.01 -7.23
N TYR A 87 -4.34 15.15 -8.47
CA TYR A 87 -4.85 14.03 -9.27
C TYR A 87 -3.69 13.25 -9.90
N ARG A 88 -3.76 11.92 -9.88
CA ARG A 88 -2.88 11.08 -10.70
C ARG A 88 -3.55 10.84 -12.04
N VAL A 89 -2.88 11.24 -13.10
CA VAL A 89 -3.39 11.18 -14.47
C VAL A 89 -2.50 10.26 -15.29
N HIS A 90 -3.10 9.25 -15.94
CA HIS A 90 -2.48 8.42 -16.95
C HIS A 90 -3.16 8.65 -18.28
N ALA A 91 -2.38 8.87 -19.34
CA ALA A 91 -2.89 9.09 -20.67
C ALA A 91 -2.17 8.20 -21.69
N VAL A 92 -2.91 7.75 -22.71
CA VAL A 92 -2.34 7.00 -23.84
C VAL A 92 -2.91 7.56 -25.14
N LEU A 93 -2.01 7.83 -26.10
CA LEU A 93 -2.34 8.33 -27.43
C LEU A 93 -2.11 7.25 -28.53
N PRO A 94 -2.67 7.45 -29.72
CA PRO A 94 -2.26 6.67 -30.88
C PRO A 94 -0.74 6.80 -31.14
N PRO A 95 -0.04 5.75 -31.65
CA PRO A 95 -0.60 4.52 -32.22
C PRO A 95 -0.79 3.36 -31.21
N ILE A 96 -0.55 3.56 -29.91
CA ILE A 96 -0.68 2.50 -28.89
C ILE A 96 -2.16 2.10 -28.72
N VAL A 97 -3.05 3.05 -28.85
CA VAL A 97 -4.51 2.89 -28.84
C VAL A 97 -5.09 3.44 -30.14
N ASN A 98 -6.30 3.03 -30.50
CA ASN A 98 -6.96 3.54 -31.71
C ASN A 98 -7.42 5.00 -31.56
N SER A 99 -7.73 5.43 -30.34
CA SER A 99 -8.17 6.77 -29.99
C SER A 99 -7.65 7.12 -28.59
N PRO A 100 -7.39 8.40 -28.27
CA PRO A 100 -6.86 8.80 -26.97
C PRO A 100 -7.72 8.30 -25.83
N VAL A 101 -7.07 7.82 -24.75
CA VAL A 101 -7.71 7.41 -23.50
C VAL A 101 -7.08 8.14 -22.33
N LEU A 102 -7.86 8.33 -21.27
CA LEU A 102 -7.43 9.06 -20.09
C LEU A 102 -7.97 8.39 -18.83
N SER A 103 -7.12 8.21 -17.84
CA SER A 103 -7.49 7.71 -16.51
C SER A 103 -7.05 8.72 -15.47
N ILE A 104 -7.98 9.21 -14.65
CA ILE A 104 -7.72 10.17 -13.60
C ILE A 104 -8.11 9.54 -12.27
N ARG A 105 -7.13 9.29 -11.40
CA ARG A 105 -7.38 8.90 -10.02
C ARG A 105 -7.52 10.13 -9.15
N VAL A 106 -8.64 10.19 -8.42
CA VAL A 106 -9.00 11.27 -7.50
C VAL A 106 -8.62 10.84 -6.09
N PRO A 107 -7.64 11.48 -5.45
CA PRO A 107 -7.30 11.15 -4.08
C PRO A 107 -8.44 11.51 -3.13
N ASN A 108 -8.72 10.66 -2.17
CA ASN A 108 -9.67 11.01 -1.12
C ASN A 108 -9.06 12.11 -0.22
N PRO A 109 -9.62 13.32 -0.17
CA PRO A 109 -9.08 14.40 0.66
C PRO A 109 -9.35 14.19 2.17
N ALA A 110 -10.24 13.27 2.54
CA ALA A 110 -10.62 13.05 3.94
C ALA A 110 -9.43 12.49 4.73
N GLN A 111 -9.16 13.10 5.88
CA GLN A 111 -8.26 12.55 6.88
C GLN A 111 -8.95 11.34 7.50
N ALA A 112 -8.50 10.14 7.16
CA ALA A 112 -9.09 8.91 7.66
C ALA A 112 -8.75 8.71 9.15
N ARG A 113 -9.76 8.39 9.96
CA ARG A 113 -9.62 7.86 11.32
C ARG A 113 -10.21 6.46 11.35
N LEU A 114 -9.72 5.60 12.25
CA LEU A 114 -10.25 4.24 12.36
C LEU A 114 -11.74 4.21 12.64
N ASP A 115 -12.23 5.11 13.50
CA ASP A 115 -13.65 5.21 13.87
C ASP A 115 -14.55 5.65 12.70
N ASP A 116 -14.00 6.37 11.70
CA ASP A 116 -14.74 6.82 10.52
C ASP A 116 -14.82 5.72 9.43
N ILE A 117 -13.77 4.89 9.32
CA ILE A 117 -13.65 3.89 8.24
C ILE A 117 -14.13 2.50 8.64
N LEU A 118 -14.06 2.15 9.93
CA LEU A 118 -14.47 0.85 10.46
C LEU A 118 -15.75 1.01 11.27
N THR A 119 -16.88 0.77 10.62
CA THR A 119 -18.21 0.96 11.23
C THR A 119 -18.95 -0.37 11.41
N GLY A 120 -20.03 -0.36 12.19
CA GLY A 120 -20.80 -1.56 12.46
C GLY A 120 -19.95 -2.71 13.03
N PRO A 121 -20.10 -3.95 12.53
CA PRO A 121 -19.32 -5.09 13.03
C PRO A 121 -17.82 -4.96 12.83
N GLN A 122 -17.37 -4.19 11.81
CA GLN A 122 -15.95 -3.92 11.59
C GLN A 122 -15.31 -3.06 12.68
N ALA A 123 -16.09 -2.31 13.45
CA ALA A 123 -15.60 -1.53 14.58
C ALA A 123 -14.87 -2.39 15.64
N GLY A 124 -15.18 -3.68 15.72
CA GLY A 124 -14.45 -4.63 16.56
C GLY A 124 -12.95 -4.76 16.25
N TRP A 125 -12.51 -4.38 15.04
CA TRP A 125 -11.09 -4.35 14.70
C TRP A 125 -10.34 -3.15 15.30
N ILE A 126 -11.05 -2.06 15.63
CA ILE A 126 -10.44 -0.81 16.13
C ILE A 126 -9.53 -1.05 17.33
N PRO A 127 -9.96 -1.71 18.43
CA PRO A 127 -9.10 -1.93 19.59
C PRO A 127 -7.89 -2.80 19.26
N ILE A 128 -8.00 -3.76 18.33
CA ILE A 128 -6.90 -4.61 17.89
C ILE A 128 -5.85 -3.77 17.14
N LEU A 129 -6.30 -2.94 16.21
CA LEU A 129 -5.41 -2.08 15.41
C LEU A 129 -4.76 -0.98 16.27
N LYS A 130 -5.51 -0.37 17.20
CA LYS A 130 -4.96 0.58 18.19
C LYS A 130 -3.88 -0.09 19.04
N HIS A 131 -4.10 -1.32 19.46
CA HIS A 131 -3.08 -2.08 20.21
C HIS A 131 -1.79 -2.29 19.41
N VAL A 132 -1.87 -2.61 18.10
CA VAL A 132 -0.70 -2.73 17.22
C VAL A 132 0.09 -1.41 17.18
N VAL A 133 -0.62 -0.27 17.04
CA VAL A 133 0.00 1.07 17.01
C VAL A 133 0.63 1.42 18.36
N ASP A 134 -0.06 1.21 19.48
CA ASP A 134 0.40 1.54 20.84
C ASP A 134 1.65 0.73 21.25
N ARG A 135 1.69 -0.54 20.84
CA ARG A 135 2.83 -1.43 21.09
C ARG A 135 4.03 -1.13 20.19
N ARG A 136 3.88 -0.19 19.26
CA ARG A 136 4.90 0.09 18.23
C ARG A 136 5.31 -1.17 17.47
N GLU A 137 4.34 -2.05 17.22
CA GLU A 137 4.57 -3.20 16.34
C GLU A 137 4.83 -2.71 14.92
N THR A 138 5.80 -3.29 14.25
CA THR A 138 5.98 -3.07 12.82
C THR A 138 4.92 -3.85 12.07
N PHE A 139 4.18 -3.20 11.20
CA PHE A 139 3.06 -3.85 10.52
C PHE A 139 3.10 -3.65 9.00
N MET A 140 2.54 -4.63 8.29
CA MET A 140 2.35 -4.60 6.85
C MET A 140 0.87 -4.83 6.52
N ILE A 141 0.28 -3.93 5.74
CA ILE A 141 -1.10 -4.06 5.27
C ILE A 141 -1.07 -4.65 3.87
N SER A 142 -1.71 -5.79 3.68
CA SER A 142 -1.83 -6.47 2.39
C SER A 142 -3.27 -6.42 1.85
N GLY A 143 -3.44 -6.61 0.55
CA GLY A 143 -4.74 -6.64 -0.10
C GLY A 143 -4.67 -6.27 -1.58
N GLY A 144 -5.75 -6.50 -2.30
CA GLY A 144 -5.88 -6.17 -3.72
C GLY A 144 -5.90 -4.67 -4.01
N THR A 145 -5.96 -4.32 -5.30
CA THR A 145 -6.16 -2.93 -5.74
C THR A 145 -7.54 -2.44 -5.29
N GLY A 146 -7.59 -1.22 -4.74
CA GLY A 146 -8.84 -0.63 -4.27
C GLY A 146 -9.43 -1.26 -3.00
N ALA A 147 -8.73 -2.20 -2.34
CA ALA A 147 -9.19 -2.84 -1.10
C ALA A 147 -9.21 -1.90 0.12
N GLY A 148 -8.56 -0.72 0.05
CA GLY A 148 -8.53 0.25 1.14
C GLY A 148 -7.25 0.21 1.99
N LYS A 149 -6.15 -0.39 1.49
CA LYS A 149 -4.85 -0.44 2.20
C LYS A 149 -4.37 0.92 2.68
N THR A 150 -4.29 1.89 1.78
CA THR A 150 -3.82 3.27 2.07
C THR A 150 -4.75 3.98 3.06
N THR A 151 -6.05 3.73 2.95
CA THR A 151 -7.06 4.30 3.87
C THR A 151 -6.90 3.74 5.29
N LEU A 152 -6.75 2.41 5.42
CA LEU A 152 -6.51 1.78 6.71
C LEU A 152 -5.18 2.22 7.30
N LEU A 153 -4.11 2.29 6.49
CA LEU A 153 -2.81 2.78 6.91
C LEU A 153 -2.93 4.21 7.46
N ALA A 154 -3.59 5.12 6.75
CA ALA A 154 -3.80 6.50 7.22
C ALA A 154 -4.60 6.55 8.54
N GLY A 155 -5.64 5.70 8.68
CA GLY A 155 -6.40 5.57 9.93
C GLY A 155 -5.56 5.08 11.10
N MET A 156 -4.71 4.07 10.89
CA MET A 156 -3.78 3.58 11.93
C MET A 156 -2.73 4.64 12.32
N LEU A 157 -2.23 5.40 11.34
CA LEU A 157 -1.27 6.48 11.59
C LEU A 157 -1.89 7.65 12.38
N ALA A 158 -3.19 7.89 12.25
CA ALA A 158 -3.91 8.88 13.04
C ALA A 158 -3.99 8.53 14.53
N GLU A 159 -3.80 7.26 14.89
CA GLU A 159 -3.77 6.77 16.29
C GLU A 159 -2.36 6.84 16.91
N CYS A 160 -1.32 7.24 16.14
CA CYS A 160 0.02 7.45 16.68
C CYS A 160 0.02 8.61 17.68
N ARG A 161 0.99 8.61 18.62
CA ARG A 161 1.14 9.71 19.58
C ARG A 161 1.47 11.00 18.84
N GLY A 162 0.88 12.12 19.24
CA GLY A 162 1.04 13.40 18.55
C GLY A 162 2.49 13.91 18.46
N GLU A 163 3.36 13.49 19.38
CA GLU A 163 4.79 13.78 19.35
C GLU A 163 5.60 12.89 18.40
N ASP A 164 5.08 11.72 18.00
CA ASP A 164 5.76 10.82 17.06
C ASP A 164 5.97 11.51 15.70
N ARG A 165 7.21 11.53 15.22
CA ARG A 165 7.52 12.05 13.88
C ARG A 165 7.29 10.97 12.85
N LEU A 166 6.26 11.14 12.03
CA LEU A 166 5.91 10.24 10.93
C LEU A 166 6.59 10.70 9.64
N ILE A 167 7.43 9.86 9.04
CA ILE A 167 7.99 10.11 7.71
C ILE A 167 7.38 9.13 6.75
N MET A 168 6.59 9.64 5.80
CA MET A 168 5.84 8.88 4.80
C MET A 168 6.52 8.98 3.45
N ILE A 169 6.73 7.85 2.80
CA ILE A 169 7.41 7.71 1.51
C ILE A 169 6.46 7.04 0.54
N GLU A 170 6.18 7.67 -0.59
CA GLU A 170 5.18 7.23 -1.55
C GLU A 170 5.62 7.52 -3.00
N ASP A 171 5.15 6.72 -3.95
CA ASP A 171 5.25 7.03 -5.38
C ASP A 171 4.39 8.25 -5.73
N SER A 172 3.20 8.32 -5.15
CA SER A 172 2.26 9.42 -5.28
C SER A 172 1.64 9.69 -3.92
N ARG A 173 1.52 10.95 -3.54
CA ARG A 173 1.00 11.37 -2.22
C ARG A 173 -0.48 11.04 -2.07
N GLU A 174 -0.76 9.93 -1.44
CA GLU A 174 -2.13 9.48 -1.11
C GLU A 174 -2.39 9.51 0.40
N LEU A 175 -1.35 9.28 1.23
CA LEU A 175 -1.46 9.24 2.68
C LEU A 175 -1.69 10.63 3.28
N ARG A 176 -2.79 10.79 4.02
CA ARG A 176 -3.14 12.01 4.74
C ARG A 176 -3.67 11.64 6.14
N PRO A 177 -2.83 11.15 7.04
CA PRO A 177 -3.26 10.83 8.40
C PRO A 177 -3.63 12.11 9.16
N ALA A 178 -4.63 12.02 10.03
CA ALA A 178 -4.99 13.10 10.96
C ALA A 178 -3.96 13.18 12.09
N HIS A 179 -2.72 13.57 11.77
CA HIS A 179 -1.58 13.59 12.69
C HIS A 179 -0.78 14.90 12.55
N PRO A 180 -0.39 15.57 13.66
CA PRO A 180 0.21 16.90 13.61
C PRO A 180 1.66 16.91 13.11
N HIS A 181 2.41 15.82 13.25
CA HIS A 181 3.85 15.78 12.97
C HIS A 181 4.18 14.81 11.84
N THR A 182 3.88 15.22 10.61
CA THR A 182 4.09 14.40 9.40
C THR A 182 5.06 15.06 8.42
N VAL A 183 5.88 14.24 7.76
CA VAL A 183 6.68 14.61 6.59
C VAL A 183 6.33 13.63 5.46
N SER A 184 5.88 14.16 4.33
CA SER A 184 5.58 13.35 3.14
C SER A 184 6.67 13.56 2.09
N MET A 185 7.30 12.47 1.68
CA MET A 185 8.31 12.40 0.63
C MET A 185 7.74 11.63 -0.55
N GLN A 186 7.89 12.18 -1.75
CA GLN A 186 7.37 11.57 -2.98
C GLN A 186 8.51 11.22 -3.93
N ALA A 187 8.46 10.02 -4.49
CA ALA A 187 9.34 9.59 -5.56
C ALA A 187 9.16 10.50 -6.80
N ARG A 188 10.22 10.67 -7.54
CA ARG A 188 10.19 11.45 -8.77
C ARG A 188 10.67 10.59 -9.93
N GLN A 189 9.82 10.43 -10.91
CA GLN A 189 10.18 9.79 -12.15
C GLN A 189 11.21 10.64 -12.93
N PRO A 190 12.09 10.04 -13.73
CA PRO A 190 13.02 10.79 -14.56
C PRO A 190 12.25 11.69 -15.54
N ASN A 191 12.84 12.84 -15.90
CA ASN A 191 12.30 13.73 -16.93
C ASN A 191 12.44 13.10 -18.34
N ALA A 192 12.03 13.84 -19.37
CA ALA A 192 12.14 13.38 -20.78
C ALA A 192 13.58 13.08 -21.22
N GLU A 193 14.59 13.64 -20.55
CA GLU A 193 16.01 13.42 -20.79
C GLU A 193 16.59 12.27 -19.95
N GLY A 194 15.77 11.56 -19.17
CA GLY A 194 16.18 10.48 -18.28
C GLY A 194 16.86 10.96 -16.98
N ALA A 195 16.84 12.26 -16.69
CA ALA A 195 17.49 12.84 -15.53
C ALA A 195 16.53 13.15 -14.36
N GLY A 196 17.10 13.24 -13.15
CA GLY A 196 16.39 13.72 -11.97
C GLY A 196 15.43 12.70 -11.33
N GLU A 197 15.61 11.42 -11.58
CA GLU A 197 14.92 10.35 -10.86
C GLU A 197 15.27 10.40 -9.37
N VAL A 198 14.26 10.17 -8.52
CA VAL A 198 14.41 9.91 -7.09
C VAL A 198 13.55 8.71 -6.75
N SER A 199 14.19 7.56 -6.52
CA SER A 199 13.50 6.30 -6.24
C SER A 199 12.96 6.23 -4.82
N LEU A 200 11.99 5.32 -4.57
CA LEU A 200 11.53 5.00 -3.20
C LEU A 200 12.69 4.54 -2.33
N GLN A 201 13.60 3.74 -2.88
CA GLN A 201 14.78 3.24 -2.18
C GLN A 201 15.67 4.38 -1.67
N GLU A 202 15.95 5.37 -2.50
CA GLU A 202 16.72 6.55 -2.10
C GLU A 202 15.99 7.35 -1.03
N LEU A 203 14.67 7.51 -1.14
CA LEU A 203 13.87 8.22 -0.14
C LEU A 203 13.87 7.51 1.21
N VAL A 204 13.86 6.18 1.27
CA VAL A 204 14.00 5.42 2.52
C VAL A 204 15.33 5.76 3.19
N ARG A 205 16.44 5.75 2.43
CA ARG A 205 17.78 6.10 2.96
C ARG A 205 17.85 7.54 3.47
N GLN A 206 17.20 8.49 2.79
CA GLN A 206 17.15 9.88 3.22
C GLN A 206 16.27 10.07 4.47
N ALA A 207 15.13 9.38 4.54
CA ALA A 207 14.21 9.43 5.67
C ALA A 207 14.89 9.01 6.99
N LEU A 208 15.78 8.01 6.96
CA LEU A 208 16.50 7.54 8.14
C LEU A 208 17.41 8.62 8.76
N ARG A 209 17.83 9.63 7.98
CA ARG A 209 18.62 10.77 8.47
C ARG A 209 17.75 11.89 9.04
N MET A 210 16.42 11.78 8.94
CA MET A 210 15.47 12.80 9.36
C MET A 210 14.88 12.54 10.75
N ARG A 211 15.46 11.61 11.53
CA ARG A 211 14.99 11.20 12.86
C ARG A 211 13.50 10.77 12.84
N PRO A 212 13.12 9.76 12.08
CA PRO A 212 11.78 9.24 12.13
C PRO A 212 11.53 8.51 13.45
N ASP A 213 10.39 8.80 14.12
CA ASP A 213 9.86 7.93 15.17
C ASP A 213 9.10 6.78 14.54
N ARG A 214 8.50 7.01 13.34
CA ARG A 214 7.88 5.98 12.52
C ARG A 214 8.19 6.22 11.05
N LEU A 215 8.69 5.18 10.38
CA LEU A 215 8.97 5.17 8.96
C LEU A 215 7.82 4.46 8.23
N ILE A 216 7.22 5.14 7.25
CA ILE A 216 6.04 4.65 6.54
C ILE A 216 6.36 4.56 5.05
N VAL A 217 6.14 3.38 4.45
CA VAL A 217 6.22 3.20 3.00
C VAL A 217 4.81 2.93 2.48
N GLY A 218 4.29 3.87 1.69
CA GLY A 218 2.91 3.81 1.18
C GLY A 218 2.63 2.51 0.46
N GLU A 219 3.57 2.04 -0.35
CA GLU A 219 3.49 0.72 -1.00
C GLU A 219 4.88 0.19 -1.35
N CYS A 220 5.14 -1.08 -1.00
CA CYS A 220 6.35 -1.80 -1.39
C CYS A 220 6.10 -2.55 -2.71
N ARG A 221 6.83 -2.17 -3.76
CA ARG A 221 6.71 -2.74 -5.11
C ARG A 221 8.01 -3.29 -5.66
N GLY A 222 9.15 -2.89 -5.10
CA GLY A 222 10.48 -3.17 -5.63
C GLY A 222 11.57 -3.28 -4.56
N ALA A 223 12.76 -2.83 -4.93
CA ALA A 223 13.99 -2.97 -4.14
C ALA A 223 13.99 -2.16 -2.82
N GLU A 224 13.10 -1.18 -2.66
CA GLU A 224 12.94 -0.40 -1.41
C GLU A 224 12.66 -1.28 -0.21
N ILE A 225 12.11 -2.48 -0.41
CA ILE A 225 11.83 -3.46 0.65
C ILE A 225 13.11 -3.84 1.42
N GLN A 226 14.27 -3.86 0.74
CA GLN A 226 15.57 -4.15 1.35
C GLN A 226 15.93 -3.09 2.37
N ASP A 227 15.96 -1.84 1.99
CA ASP A 227 16.34 -0.72 2.87
C ASP A 227 15.33 -0.55 4.00
N LEU A 228 14.04 -0.80 3.73
CA LEU A 228 13.00 -0.82 4.75
C LEU A 228 13.28 -1.91 5.80
N MET A 229 13.44 -3.18 5.41
CA MET A 229 13.69 -4.28 6.34
C MET A 229 14.98 -4.07 7.14
N MET A 230 16.04 -3.56 6.52
CA MET A 230 17.28 -3.21 7.21
C MET A 230 17.07 -2.12 8.26
N ALA A 231 16.32 -1.07 7.93
CA ALA A 231 15.97 -0.01 8.87
C ALA A 231 15.19 -0.54 10.07
N LEU A 232 14.19 -1.40 9.83
CA LEU A 232 13.34 -2.00 10.86
C LEU A 232 14.15 -2.90 11.81
N ASN A 233 15.09 -3.67 11.28
CA ASN A 233 15.98 -4.54 12.06
C ASN A 233 17.04 -3.76 12.85
N THR A 234 17.23 -2.46 12.59
CA THR A 234 18.18 -1.60 13.30
C THR A 234 17.54 -0.64 14.32
N GLY A 235 16.27 -0.89 14.69
CA GLY A 235 15.64 -0.22 15.84
C GLY A 235 14.51 0.76 15.50
N HIS A 236 14.13 0.94 14.21
CA HIS A 236 13.00 1.79 13.80
C HIS A 236 11.66 1.05 13.97
N ARG A 237 11.24 0.86 15.24
CA ARG A 237 9.98 0.16 15.58
C ARG A 237 8.75 1.00 15.22
N GLY A 238 7.62 0.30 14.98
CA GLY A 238 6.33 0.93 14.70
C GLY A 238 6.20 1.48 13.30
N ALA A 239 7.04 1.02 12.38
CA ALA A 239 6.90 1.32 10.96
C ALA A 239 5.68 0.64 10.36
N GLY A 240 5.15 1.24 9.30
CA GLY A 240 4.04 0.71 8.53
C GLY A 240 4.35 0.68 7.04
N ALA A 241 3.88 -0.35 6.35
CA ALA A 241 3.98 -0.42 4.90
C ALA A 241 2.74 -1.09 4.31
N THR A 242 2.51 -0.91 2.99
CA THR A 242 1.53 -1.73 2.29
C THR A 242 2.19 -2.60 1.21
N VAL A 243 1.53 -3.69 0.86
CA VAL A 243 1.95 -4.61 -0.20
C VAL A 243 0.74 -5.18 -0.91
N HIS A 244 0.85 -5.44 -2.22
CA HIS A 244 -0.18 -6.18 -2.94
C HIS A 244 -0.05 -7.69 -2.71
N ALA A 245 -1.12 -8.30 -2.20
CA ALA A 245 -1.29 -9.75 -2.12
C ALA A 245 -2.79 -10.08 -2.20
N ASN A 246 -3.15 -11.25 -2.75
CA ASN A 246 -4.56 -11.65 -2.91
C ASN A 246 -5.14 -12.21 -1.61
N SER A 247 -4.31 -12.76 -0.74
CA SER A 247 -4.68 -13.26 0.58
C SER A 247 -3.56 -12.98 1.59
N ILE A 248 -3.83 -13.17 2.88
CA ILE A 248 -2.80 -13.04 3.91
C ILE A 248 -1.73 -14.13 3.76
N SER A 249 -2.09 -15.33 3.32
CA SER A 249 -1.18 -16.46 3.07
C SER A 249 -0.27 -16.24 1.85
N ASP A 250 -0.61 -15.31 0.94
CA ASP A 250 0.25 -14.96 -0.20
C ASP A 250 1.34 -13.93 0.16
N VAL A 251 1.25 -13.29 1.33
CA VAL A 251 2.22 -12.28 1.75
C VAL A 251 3.65 -12.81 1.81
N PRO A 252 3.92 -14.02 2.36
CA PRO A 252 5.26 -14.62 2.32
C PRO A 252 5.83 -14.69 0.91
N ALA A 253 5.08 -15.28 -0.03
CA ALA A 253 5.52 -15.41 -1.43
C ALA A 253 5.78 -14.03 -2.08
N ARG A 254 4.94 -13.03 -1.77
CA ARG A 254 5.12 -11.67 -2.27
C ARG A 254 6.39 -11.02 -1.72
N LEU A 255 6.69 -11.19 -0.43
CA LEU A 255 7.92 -10.69 0.19
C LEU A 255 9.16 -11.35 -0.40
N MET A 256 9.10 -12.67 -0.67
CA MET A 256 10.16 -13.40 -1.35
C MET A 256 10.43 -12.83 -2.75
N ALA A 257 9.38 -12.55 -3.53
CA ALA A 257 9.51 -11.94 -4.86
C ALA A 257 10.15 -10.55 -4.78
N LEU A 258 9.75 -9.71 -3.83
CA LEU A 258 10.32 -8.37 -3.62
C LEU A 258 11.80 -8.44 -3.19
N GLY A 259 12.14 -9.38 -2.30
CA GLY A 259 13.53 -9.63 -1.89
C GLY A 259 14.40 -10.06 -3.08
N SER A 260 13.86 -10.90 -3.97
CA SER A 260 14.54 -11.31 -5.21
C SER A 260 14.81 -10.11 -6.14
N LEU A 261 13.84 -9.19 -6.29
CA LEU A 261 14.04 -7.93 -7.04
C LEU A 261 15.13 -7.05 -6.42
N ALA A 262 15.30 -7.11 -5.10
CA ALA A 262 16.36 -6.43 -4.37
C ALA A 262 17.71 -7.20 -4.39
N GLY A 263 17.80 -8.32 -5.08
CA GLY A 263 19.01 -9.14 -5.17
C GLY A 263 19.28 -10.06 -3.98
N TRP A 264 18.31 -10.22 -3.08
CA TRP A 264 18.46 -11.11 -1.92
C TRP A 264 18.15 -12.58 -2.25
N GLN A 265 18.88 -13.47 -1.61
CA GLN A 265 18.56 -14.90 -1.62
C GLN A 265 17.27 -15.16 -0.82
N PRO A 266 16.47 -16.17 -1.19
CA PRO A 266 15.23 -16.50 -0.50
C PRO A 266 15.38 -16.63 1.02
N HIS A 267 16.36 -17.38 1.49
CA HIS A 267 16.61 -17.57 2.93
C HIS A 267 16.91 -16.24 3.65
N THR A 268 17.70 -15.36 3.04
CA THR A 268 18.00 -14.02 3.59
C THR A 268 16.72 -13.19 3.69
N THR A 269 15.89 -13.21 2.65
CA THR A 269 14.60 -12.50 2.64
C THR A 269 13.69 -12.99 3.76
N ALA A 270 13.58 -14.32 3.93
CA ALA A 270 12.74 -14.91 4.96
C ALA A 270 13.19 -14.51 6.38
N LEU A 271 14.50 -14.59 6.67
CA LEU A 271 15.07 -14.17 7.95
C LEU A 271 14.82 -12.69 8.22
N GLN A 272 15.11 -11.83 7.25
CA GLN A 272 14.95 -10.38 7.39
C GLN A 272 13.47 -10.00 7.59
N ALA A 273 12.56 -10.59 6.81
CA ALA A 273 11.13 -10.32 6.90
C ALA A 273 10.54 -10.77 8.24
N ALA A 274 10.85 -11.98 8.69
CA ALA A 274 10.34 -12.51 9.97
C ALA A 274 10.84 -11.70 11.17
N SER A 275 12.06 -11.12 11.08
CA SER A 275 12.61 -10.27 12.13
C SER A 275 12.04 -8.84 12.07
N ALA A 276 11.84 -8.30 10.87
CA ALA A 276 11.45 -6.90 10.65
C ALA A 276 9.95 -6.65 10.81
N ILE A 277 9.10 -7.58 10.34
CA ILE A 277 7.64 -7.40 10.24
C ILE A 277 6.96 -8.25 11.29
N GLY A 278 6.44 -7.60 12.34
CA GLY A 278 5.75 -8.29 13.43
C GLY A 278 4.33 -8.72 13.08
N ILE A 279 3.60 -7.85 12.37
CA ILE A 279 2.16 -8.01 12.10
C ILE A 279 1.87 -7.85 10.62
N VAL A 280 1.03 -8.73 10.09
CA VAL A 280 0.39 -8.62 8.77
C VAL A 280 -1.11 -8.44 8.95
N ILE A 281 -1.68 -7.45 8.27
CA ILE A 281 -3.12 -7.16 8.26
C ILE A 281 -3.58 -7.29 6.81
N HIS A 282 -4.54 -8.15 6.54
CA HIS A 282 -5.11 -8.29 5.20
C HIS A 282 -6.44 -7.56 5.10
N VAL A 283 -6.60 -6.75 4.05
CA VAL A 283 -7.82 -5.99 3.79
C VAL A 283 -8.45 -6.41 2.48
N GLU A 284 -9.77 -6.49 2.48
CA GLU A 284 -10.56 -6.82 1.30
C GLU A 284 -11.70 -5.84 1.07
N ARG A 285 -12.18 -5.79 -0.18
CA ARG A 285 -13.46 -5.22 -0.54
C ARG A 285 -14.48 -6.35 -0.55
N THR A 286 -15.43 -6.32 0.37
CA THR A 286 -16.54 -7.27 0.48
C THR A 286 -17.85 -6.58 0.13
N GLU A 287 -18.95 -7.32 0.05
CA GLU A 287 -20.30 -6.75 -0.09
C GLU A 287 -20.66 -5.79 1.05
N ARG A 288 -20.00 -5.91 2.20
CA ARG A 288 -20.21 -5.08 3.41
C ARG A 288 -19.31 -3.84 3.46
N GLY A 289 -18.51 -3.63 2.45
CA GLY A 289 -17.53 -2.53 2.41
C GLY A 289 -16.09 -3.02 2.39
N ARG A 290 -15.18 -2.09 2.68
CA ARG A 290 -13.72 -2.32 2.69
C ARG A 290 -13.25 -2.37 4.15
N GLY A 291 -12.43 -3.36 4.49
CA GLY A 291 -11.90 -3.45 5.85
C GLY A 291 -11.00 -4.66 6.09
N PRO A 292 -10.46 -4.81 7.30
CA PRO A 292 -9.65 -5.95 7.68
C PRO A 292 -10.46 -7.24 7.65
N VAL A 293 -9.88 -8.30 7.08
CA VAL A 293 -10.46 -9.65 7.07
C VAL A 293 -9.58 -10.66 7.79
N ALA A 294 -8.28 -10.39 7.95
CA ALA A 294 -7.37 -11.23 8.68
C ALA A 294 -6.22 -10.43 9.29
N LEU A 295 -5.69 -10.90 10.41
CA LEU A 295 -4.48 -10.42 11.05
C LEU A 295 -3.66 -11.60 11.55
N GLY A 296 -2.37 -11.59 11.30
CA GLY A 296 -1.43 -12.61 11.75
C GLY A 296 -0.04 -12.03 11.98
N SER A 297 0.90 -12.88 12.39
CA SER A 297 2.32 -12.55 12.50
C SER A 297 3.14 -13.36 11.53
N LEU A 298 4.20 -12.74 10.98
CA LEU A 298 5.19 -13.46 10.20
C LEU A 298 6.06 -14.31 11.13
N ARG A 299 6.33 -15.53 10.71
CA ARG A 299 7.23 -16.46 11.40
C ARG A 299 8.06 -17.26 10.41
N LEU A 300 9.15 -17.81 10.87
CA LEU A 300 9.86 -18.86 10.15
C LEU A 300 9.31 -20.22 10.57
N THR A 301 9.11 -21.09 9.61
CA THR A 301 8.84 -22.50 9.85
C THR A 301 10.12 -23.22 10.26
N ASP A 302 10.01 -24.47 10.73
CA ASP A 302 11.17 -25.33 11.06
C ASP A 302 12.05 -25.60 9.82
N THR A 303 11.50 -25.49 8.61
CA THR A 303 12.24 -25.59 7.35
C THR A 303 12.92 -24.29 6.92
N GLY A 304 12.77 -23.19 7.69
CA GLY A 304 13.30 -21.89 7.37
C GLY A 304 12.50 -21.11 6.32
N SER A 305 11.31 -21.58 5.96
CA SER A 305 10.39 -20.87 5.08
C SER A 305 9.61 -19.82 5.85
N LEU A 306 9.22 -18.73 5.17
CA LEU A 306 8.37 -17.69 5.74
C LEU A 306 6.91 -18.13 5.70
N ASP A 307 6.18 -17.91 6.80
CA ASP A 307 4.77 -18.24 6.94
C ASP A 307 4.03 -17.18 7.79
N VAL A 308 2.70 -17.21 7.77
CA VAL A 308 1.84 -16.33 8.58
C VAL A 308 1.08 -17.16 9.61
N ASP A 309 1.32 -16.87 10.87
CA ASP A 309 0.55 -17.39 11.99
C ASP A 309 -0.68 -16.49 12.21
N LEU A 310 -1.87 -17.02 11.88
CA LEU A 310 -3.13 -16.27 11.99
C LEU A 310 -3.51 -16.06 13.45
N ARG A 311 -3.88 -14.82 13.81
CA ARG A 311 -4.35 -14.45 15.14
C ARG A 311 -5.83 -14.08 15.16
N TYR A 312 -6.29 -13.43 14.10
CA TYR A 312 -7.69 -13.01 13.94
C TYR A 312 -8.13 -13.18 12.50
N VAL A 313 -9.39 -13.56 12.32
CA VAL A 313 -10.08 -13.60 11.02
C VAL A 313 -11.44 -12.92 11.15
N ALA A 314 -11.96 -12.37 10.06
CA ALA A 314 -13.31 -11.83 10.05
C ALA A 314 -14.33 -12.96 10.07
N GLY A 315 -15.23 -12.94 11.05
CA GLY A 315 -16.39 -13.85 11.07
C GLY A 315 -17.42 -13.48 10.01
N ALA A 316 -18.51 -14.25 9.97
CA ALA A 316 -19.60 -14.04 9.01
C ALA A 316 -20.22 -12.63 9.06
N SER A 317 -20.16 -11.93 10.20
CA SER A 317 -20.60 -10.53 10.36
C SER A 317 -19.57 -9.49 9.88
N GLY A 318 -18.29 -9.88 9.69
CA GLY A 318 -17.16 -8.96 9.47
C GLY A 318 -16.44 -8.54 10.76
N ALA A 319 -16.97 -8.90 11.94
CA ALA A 319 -16.28 -8.69 13.22
C ALA A 319 -15.07 -9.64 13.36
N PRO A 320 -13.98 -9.21 14.05
CA PRO A 320 -12.83 -10.06 14.28
C PRO A 320 -13.18 -11.24 15.20
N GLN A 321 -12.73 -12.42 14.82
CA GLN A 321 -12.76 -13.63 15.63
C GLN A 321 -11.32 -14.07 15.87
N ARG A 322 -10.98 -14.40 17.13
CA ARG A 322 -9.66 -14.92 17.47
C ARG A 322 -9.51 -16.33 16.92
N VAL A 323 -8.38 -16.60 16.31
CA VAL A 323 -8.01 -17.96 15.88
C VAL A 323 -7.32 -18.63 17.06
N GLU A 324 -7.83 -19.79 17.49
CA GLU A 324 -7.13 -20.62 18.49
C GLU A 324 -5.84 -21.14 17.85
N PRO A 325 -4.71 -21.13 18.58
CA PRO A 325 -3.48 -21.74 18.09
C PRO A 325 -3.76 -23.21 17.76
N SER A 326 -3.50 -23.63 16.52
CA SER A 326 -3.56 -25.05 16.17
C SER A 326 -2.57 -25.81 17.05
N ASP A 327 -3.07 -26.82 17.76
CA ASP A 327 -2.33 -27.68 18.68
C ASP A 327 -1.34 -28.62 17.95
N GLU A 328 -0.54 -28.11 17.02
CA GLU A 328 0.60 -28.85 16.46
C GLU A 328 1.82 -28.95 17.41
N ARG A 329 1.67 -28.49 18.67
CA ARG A 329 2.68 -28.66 19.71
C ARG A 329 2.46 -29.89 20.61
N GLN A 330 1.59 -30.81 20.24
CA GLN A 330 1.47 -32.12 20.92
C GLN A 330 2.16 -33.16 20.06
N SER A 331 3.37 -33.49 20.43
CA SER A 331 4.08 -34.74 20.41
C SER A 331 5.54 -34.62 19.96
N VAL A 332 6.34 -33.98 20.80
CA VAL A 332 7.71 -34.44 20.98
C VAL A 332 7.80 -34.90 22.43
N GLU A 333 7.39 -36.13 22.69
CA GLU A 333 7.79 -36.81 23.92
C GLU A 333 9.32 -36.79 23.99
N PRO A 334 9.91 -36.44 25.13
CA PRO A 334 11.35 -36.51 25.28
C PRO A 334 11.75 -37.98 25.16
N CYS A 335 12.53 -38.29 24.14
CA CYS A 335 13.18 -39.57 23.99
C CYS A 335 13.93 -39.87 25.29
N GLU A 336 13.39 -40.82 26.10
CA GLU A 336 14.06 -41.33 27.30
C GLU A 336 15.44 -41.85 26.90
N ARG A 337 16.47 -41.19 27.43
CA ARG A 337 17.84 -41.68 27.32
C ARG A 337 17.91 -43.01 28.05
N GLN A 338 17.91 -44.10 27.31
CA GLN A 338 18.30 -45.42 27.85
C GLN A 338 19.71 -45.29 28.44
N SER A 339 19.79 -45.43 29.75
CA SER A 339 21.02 -45.48 30.51
C SER A 339 21.77 -46.77 30.10
N VAL A 340 22.86 -46.59 29.37
CA VAL A 340 23.82 -47.66 29.10
C VAL A 340 24.54 -47.97 30.41
N GLN A 341 24.25 -49.12 31.02
CA GLN A 341 25.02 -49.64 32.14
C GLN A 341 26.42 -50.06 31.66
N PRO A 342 27.50 -49.75 32.38
CA PRO A 342 28.83 -50.21 32.03
C PRO A 342 28.98 -51.70 32.41
N SER A 343 29.19 -52.55 31.40
CA SER A 343 29.52 -53.95 31.57
C SER A 343 30.85 -54.15 32.30
N GLY A 344 30.80 -55.03 33.31
CA GLY A 344 31.84 -55.26 34.29
C GLY A 344 33.18 -55.70 33.70
N ARG A 345 34.22 -55.31 34.39
CA ARG A 345 35.60 -55.84 34.31
C ARG A 345 35.59 -57.31 34.66
N ARG A 346 36.10 -58.17 33.81
CA ARG A 346 36.61 -59.51 34.15
C ARG A 346 38.09 -59.32 34.53
N GLU A 347 38.40 -59.63 35.78
CA GLU A 347 39.72 -59.95 36.18
C GLU A 347 40.10 -61.34 35.63
N MET A 348 41.28 -61.42 35.05
CA MET A 348 41.99 -62.70 34.87
C MET A 348 43.28 -62.64 35.64
N SER A 349 43.42 -63.70 36.46
CA SER A 349 44.61 -64.11 37.18
C SER A 349 45.78 -64.44 36.26
#